data_caf4ee3d2fe890b35c4bd1def8e94d02
#
_entry.id   caf4ee3d2fe890b35c4bd1def8e94d02
#
_cell.length_a   1.000
_cell.length_b   1.000
_cell.length_c   1.000
_cell.angle_alpha   90.00
_cell.angle_beta   90.00
_cell.angle_gamma   90.00
#
_symmetry.space_group_name_H-M   'P 1'
#
loop_
_entity.id
_entity.type
_entity.pdbx_description
1 polymer ?
#
loop_
_entity_poly.entity_id
_entity_poly.type
_entity_poly.pdbx_seq_one_letter_code
_entity_poly.pdbx_strand_id
1 'polypeptide(L)'
;MSEAKFFRIGNGFDVHRLVEGRRCIVCGVDIPFEKGLLGHSDADVALHALSDALLGAAALGDIGLHFPDTDERWRGADSRMLLRRVVSLLAEKGYAPGNVDITIIAQAPKMRPHIDAMRANVAADLGIDIDCVGIKATTTEHLGFTGRGEGIAAQAVALIEKIV
;
A
#
# COMPACT_ATOMS: atom_id res chain seq x y z
N MET A 1 34.49 -3.07 15.31
CA MET A 1 33.29 -2.21 15.26
C MET A 1 32.15 -3.10 14.83
N SER A 2 31.10 -3.22 15.64
CA SER A 2 29.89 -3.87 15.18
C SER A 2 29.33 -3.03 14.03
N GLU A 3 29.11 -3.65 12.88
CA GLU A 3 28.36 -2.99 11.82
C GLU A 3 26.98 -2.66 12.37
N ALA A 4 26.70 -1.37 12.50
CA ALA A 4 25.37 -0.94 12.87
C ALA A 4 24.41 -1.45 11.79
N LYS A 5 23.50 -2.33 12.17
CA LYS A 5 22.39 -2.69 11.31
C LYS A 5 21.55 -1.44 11.12
N PHE A 6 21.62 -0.86 9.95
CA PHE A 6 20.85 0.32 9.64
C PHE A 6 19.46 -0.13 9.24
N PHE A 7 18.54 0.08 10.16
CA PHE A 7 17.12 0.03 9.87
C PHE A 7 16.63 1.43 9.57
N ARG A 8 15.70 1.54 8.66
CA ARG A 8 14.98 2.79 8.40
C ARG A 8 13.49 2.50 8.44
N ILE A 9 12.74 3.44 8.95
CA ILE A 9 11.28 3.34 8.99
C ILE A 9 10.67 4.42 8.11
N GLY A 10 9.51 4.10 7.54
CA GLY A 10 8.72 5.04 6.77
C GLY A 10 7.25 4.85 7.08
N ASN A 11 6.49 5.90 6.87
CA ASN A 11 5.05 5.92 7.05
C ASN A 11 4.40 6.41 5.76
N GLY A 12 3.30 5.79 5.36
CA GLY A 12 2.52 6.20 4.20
C GLY A 12 1.06 6.31 4.57
N PHE A 13 0.39 7.25 3.94
CA PHE A 13 -1.04 7.47 4.09
C PHE A 13 -1.64 7.79 2.72
N ASP A 14 -2.76 7.15 2.38
CA ASP A 14 -3.45 7.43 1.13
C ASP A 14 -4.96 7.34 1.32
N VAL A 15 -5.69 8.03 0.46
CA VAL A 15 -7.15 8.07 0.45
C VAL A 15 -7.64 8.03 -0.99
N HIS A 16 -8.62 7.20 -1.28
CA HIS A 16 -9.32 7.22 -2.55
C HIS A 16 -10.83 7.28 -2.33
N ARG A 17 -11.51 7.98 -3.22
CA ARG A 17 -12.98 8.11 -3.19
C ARG A 17 -13.62 6.80 -3.65
N LEU A 18 -14.70 6.40 -3.00
CA LEU A 18 -15.57 5.32 -3.44
C LEU A 18 -16.59 5.85 -4.45
N VAL A 19 -16.64 5.21 -5.62
CA VAL A 19 -17.56 5.57 -6.70
C VAL A 19 -18.18 4.33 -7.33
N GLU A 20 -19.31 4.49 -7.96
CA GLU A 20 -19.92 3.43 -8.77
C GLU A 20 -19.13 3.19 -10.06
N GLY A 21 -19.21 1.97 -10.60
CA GLY A 21 -18.60 1.63 -11.89
C GLY A 21 -17.10 1.35 -11.84
N ARG A 22 -16.51 1.24 -10.65
CA ARG A 22 -15.10 0.88 -10.47
C ARG A 22 -14.96 -0.38 -9.63
N ARG A 23 -13.91 -1.14 -9.88
CA ARG A 23 -13.56 -2.31 -9.07
C ARG A 23 -12.98 -1.83 -7.74
N CYS A 24 -13.27 -2.57 -6.67
CA CYS A 24 -12.71 -2.32 -5.35
C CYS A 24 -11.50 -3.22 -5.13
N ILE A 25 -10.32 -2.72 -5.48
CA ILE A 25 -9.07 -3.47 -5.37
C ILE A 25 -8.28 -2.94 -4.18
N VAL A 26 -8.01 -3.81 -3.20
CA VAL A 26 -7.24 -3.48 -2.00
C VAL A 26 -6.21 -4.56 -1.75
N CYS A 27 -4.95 -4.18 -1.63
CA CYS A 27 -3.80 -5.10 -1.55
C CYS A 27 -3.85 -6.16 -2.65
N GLY A 28 -4.19 -5.74 -3.87
CA GLY A 28 -4.27 -6.61 -5.04
C GLY A 28 -5.44 -7.56 -5.06
N VAL A 29 -6.38 -7.48 -4.11
CA VAL A 29 -7.57 -8.33 -4.05
C VAL A 29 -8.76 -7.55 -4.59
N ASP A 30 -9.44 -8.14 -5.58
CA ASP A 30 -10.69 -7.59 -6.11
C ASP A 30 -11.83 -7.99 -5.18
N ILE A 31 -12.31 -7.05 -4.40
CA ILE A 31 -13.33 -7.29 -3.37
C ILE A 31 -14.70 -7.04 -3.98
N PRO A 32 -15.64 -8.01 -3.91
CA PRO A 32 -17.02 -7.77 -4.34
C PRO A 32 -17.66 -6.65 -3.51
N PHE A 33 -18.02 -5.58 -4.20
CA PHE A 33 -18.67 -4.42 -3.57
C PHE A 33 -19.35 -3.59 -4.65
N GLU A 34 -20.39 -2.86 -4.29
CA GLU A 34 -21.18 -2.03 -5.21
C GLU A 34 -20.43 -0.81 -5.72
N LYS A 35 -19.37 -0.41 -5.03
CA LYS A 35 -18.50 0.71 -5.40
C LYS A 35 -17.05 0.26 -5.46
N GLY A 36 -16.23 1.04 -6.12
CA GLY A 36 -14.79 0.84 -6.17
C GLY A 36 -14.05 2.15 -6.00
N LEU A 37 -12.73 2.05 -5.96
CA LEU A 37 -11.87 3.20 -5.69
C LEU A 37 -11.53 3.94 -6.98
N LEU A 38 -11.62 5.27 -6.91
CA LEU A 38 -11.34 6.16 -8.04
C LEU A 38 -9.89 6.65 -7.99
N GLY A 39 -9.19 6.52 -9.10
CA GLY A 39 -7.84 7.03 -9.26
C GLY A 39 -7.31 6.79 -10.66
N HIS A 40 -6.11 7.30 -10.94
CA HIS A 40 -5.45 7.18 -12.24
C HIS A 40 -5.02 5.72 -12.53
N SER A 41 -4.51 5.01 -11.51
CA SER A 41 -4.19 3.58 -11.55
C SER A 41 -5.44 2.75 -11.19
N ASP A 42 -5.25 1.54 -10.68
CA ASP A 42 -6.33 0.75 -10.08
C ASP A 42 -6.83 1.31 -8.74
N ALA A 43 -6.18 2.38 -8.26
CA ALA A 43 -6.50 3.09 -7.01
C ALA A 43 -6.44 2.20 -5.76
N ASP A 44 -5.52 1.23 -5.73
CA ASP A 44 -5.28 0.38 -4.57
C ASP A 44 -4.69 1.23 -3.43
N VAL A 45 -5.56 1.72 -2.57
CA VAL A 45 -5.21 2.67 -1.51
C VAL A 45 -4.18 2.10 -0.53
N ALA A 46 -4.26 0.81 -0.25
CA ALA A 46 -3.35 0.15 0.69
C ALA A 46 -1.94 -0.01 0.09
N LEU A 47 -1.85 -0.43 -1.17
CA LEU A 47 -0.55 -0.55 -1.84
C LEU A 47 0.09 0.82 -2.12
N HIS A 48 -0.71 1.86 -2.35
CA HIS A 48 -0.19 3.22 -2.47
C HIS A 48 0.40 3.72 -1.15
N ALA A 49 -0.31 3.51 -0.04
CA ALA A 49 0.20 3.86 1.29
C ALA A 49 1.49 3.09 1.61
N LEU A 50 1.54 1.80 1.29
CA LEU A 50 2.72 0.97 1.49
C LEU A 50 3.89 1.43 0.64
N SER A 51 3.65 1.74 -0.63
CA SER A 51 4.68 2.25 -1.54
C SER A 51 5.28 3.55 -1.02
N ASP A 52 4.45 4.48 -0.54
CA ASP A 52 4.91 5.72 0.07
C ASP A 52 5.73 5.47 1.35
N ALA A 53 5.31 4.52 2.17
CA ALA A 53 6.05 4.16 3.38
C ALA A 53 7.45 3.65 3.03
N LEU A 54 7.56 2.77 2.04
CA LEU A 54 8.85 2.22 1.59
C LEU A 54 9.75 3.31 1.00
N LEU A 55 9.21 4.14 0.12
CA LEU A 55 9.95 5.24 -0.48
C LEU A 55 10.40 6.25 0.58
N GLY A 56 9.52 6.59 1.51
CA GLY A 56 9.84 7.51 2.61
C GLY A 56 10.94 6.97 3.51
N ALA A 57 10.93 5.67 3.82
CA ALA A 57 11.98 5.03 4.60
C ALA A 57 13.36 5.18 3.94
N ALA A 58 13.43 5.13 2.62
CA ALA A 58 14.66 5.29 1.84
C ALA A 58 14.97 6.76 1.49
N ALA A 59 14.16 7.70 1.94
CA ALA A 59 14.26 9.13 1.61
C ALA A 59 14.21 9.39 0.08
N LEU A 60 13.35 8.63 -0.61
CA LEU A 60 13.13 8.70 -2.06
C LEU A 60 11.87 9.47 -2.46
N GLY A 61 11.21 10.11 -1.50
CA GLY A 61 9.98 10.87 -1.77
C GLY A 61 8.73 10.01 -1.71
N ASP A 62 7.90 10.11 -2.71
CA ASP A 62 6.59 9.47 -2.77
C ASP A 62 6.28 8.89 -4.17
N ILE A 63 5.16 8.20 -4.29
CA ILE A 63 4.74 7.60 -5.56
C ILE A 63 4.42 8.66 -6.63
N GLY A 64 3.95 9.84 -6.23
CA GLY A 64 3.68 10.92 -7.18
C GLY A 64 4.93 11.41 -7.89
N LEU A 65 6.08 11.34 -7.24
CA LEU A 65 7.36 11.70 -7.84
C LEU A 65 7.80 10.66 -8.88
N HIS A 66 7.63 9.37 -8.60
CA HIS A 66 8.11 8.28 -9.44
C HIS A 66 7.09 7.83 -10.49
N PHE A 67 5.81 7.94 -10.18
CA PHE A 67 4.70 7.49 -11.01
C PHE A 67 3.63 8.58 -11.10
N PRO A 68 3.95 9.75 -11.70
CA PRO A 68 3.00 10.87 -11.74
C PRO A 68 1.71 10.50 -12.47
N ASP A 69 0.58 10.94 -11.96
CA ASP A 69 -0.74 10.71 -12.54
C ASP A 69 -0.95 11.41 -13.89
N THR A 70 -0.06 12.35 -14.22
CA THR A 70 -0.01 12.98 -15.54
C THR A 70 0.67 12.12 -16.61
N ASP A 71 1.33 11.03 -16.24
CA ASP A 71 2.01 10.13 -17.16
C ASP A 71 1.08 9.01 -17.60
N GLU A 72 0.73 9.00 -18.88
CA GLU A 72 -0.17 8.01 -19.47
C GLU A 72 0.32 6.57 -19.33
N ARG A 73 1.63 6.35 -19.15
CA ARG A 73 2.18 5.00 -18.91
C ARG A 73 1.59 4.33 -17.67
N TRP A 74 1.16 5.11 -16.68
CA TRP A 74 0.64 4.60 -15.41
C TRP A 74 -0.87 4.59 -15.34
N ARG A 75 -1.55 5.01 -16.40
CA ARG A 75 -3.01 5.01 -16.47
C ARG A 75 -3.55 3.58 -16.41
N GLY A 76 -4.42 3.30 -15.47
CA GLY A 76 -4.95 1.96 -15.23
C GLY A 76 -3.93 0.97 -14.71
N ALA A 77 -2.75 1.43 -14.28
CA ALA A 77 -1.67 0.56 -13.85
C ALA A 77 -2.08 -0.32 -12.66
N ASP A 78 -1.58 -1.54 -12.67
CA ASP A 78 -1.65 -2.47 -11.55
C ASP A 78 -0.73 -1.98 -10.44
N SER A 79 -1.28 -1.61 -9.29
CA SER A 79 -0.51 -1.11 -8.15
C SER A 79 0.47 -2.15 -7.58
N ARG A 80 0.24 -3.44 -7.80
CA ARG A 80 1.21 -4.48 -7.45
C ARG A 80 2.48 -4.36 -8.29
N MET A 81 2.35 -4.03 -9.57
CA MET A 81 3.50 -3.76 -10.44
C MET A 81 4.24 -2.52 -9.97
N LEU A 82 3.52 -1.46 -9.59
CA LEU A 82 4.13 -0.25 -9.05
C LEU A 82 4.89 -0.56 -7.74
N LEU A 83 4.31 -1.38 -6.86
CA LEU A 83 4.95 -1.80 -5.62
C LEU A 83 6.25 -2.57 -5.89
N ARG A 84 6.24 -3.50 -6.84
CA ARG A 84 7.47 -4.23 -7.21
C ARG A 84 8.53 -3.29 -7.78
N ARG A 85 8.12 -2.26 -8.53
CA ARG A 85 9.06 -1.23 -9.02
C ARG A 85 9.67 -0.44 -7.85
N VAL A 86 8.88 -0.13 -6.82
CA VAL A 86 9.37 0.53 -5.60
C VAL A 86 10.43 -0.33 -4.93
N VAL A 87 10.19 -1.63 -4.81
CA VAL A 87 11.19 -2.57 -4.25
C VAL A 87 12.50 -2.51 -5.04
N SER A 88 12.42 -2.43 -6.36
CA SER A 88 13.61 -2.28 -7.22
C SER A 88 14.34 -0.96 -6.96
N LEU A 89 13.62 0.13 -6.77
CA LEU A 89 14.20 1.43 -6.42
C LEU A 89 14.92 1.39 -5.06
N LEU A 90 14.36 0.69 -4.09
CA LEU A 90 15.02 0.46 -2.80
C LEU A 90 16.32 -0.30 -2.99
N ALA A 91 16.30 -1.37 -3.78
CA ALA A 91 17.49 -2.18 -4.05
C ALA A 91 18.60 -1.38 -4.72
N GLU A 92 18.26 -0.52 -5.67
CA GLU A 92 19.21 0.40 -6.33
C GLU A 92 19.90 1.30 -5.30
N LYS A 93 19.22 1.66 -4.23
CA LYS A 93 19.77 2.48 -3.14
C LYS A 93 20.45 1.65 -2.05
N GLY A 94 20.39 0.33 -2.13
CA GLY A 94 21.02 -0.59 -1.19
C GLY A 94 20.14 -1.03 -0.03
N TYR A 95 18.82 -1.01 -0.21
CA TYR A 95 17.86 -1.40 0.83
C TYR A 95 16.90 -2.48 0.35
N ALA A 96 16.36 -3.22 1.30
CA ALA A 96 15.32 -4.21 1.08
C ALA A 96 14.23 -4.08 2.14
N PRO A 97 12.97 -4.44 1.82
CA PRO A 97 11.92 -4.49 2.82
C PRO A 97 12.25 -5.49 3.93
N GLY A 98 12.03 -5.12 5.18
CA GLY A 98 12.18 -5.99 6.35
C GLY A 98 10.83 -6.50 6.84
N ASN A 99 9.99 -5.60 7.34
CA ASN A 99 8.60 -5.91 7.67
C ASN A 99 7.71 -4.71 7.43
N VAL A 100 6.41 -4.96 7.25
CA VAL A 100 5.43 -3.92 7.01
C VAL A 100 4.16 -4.17 7.81
N ASP A 101 3.44 -3.11 8.11
CA ASP A 101 2.15 -3.15 8.77
C ASP A 101 1.21 -2.15 8.11
N ILE A 102 0.03 -2.63 7.70
CA ILE A 102 -0.97 -1.82 7.00
C ILE A 102 -2.26 -1.81 7.81
N THR A 103 -2.84 -0.63 7.97
CA THR A 103 -4.18 -0.46 8.52
C THR A 103 -5.09 0.08 7.43
N ILE A 104 -6.15 -0.67 7.10
CA ILE A 104 -7.17 -0.26 6.15
C ILE A 104 -8.32 0.36 6.94
N ILE A 105 -8.71 1.58 6.58
CA ILE A 105 -9.75 2.34 7.29
C ILE A 105 -10.95 2.45 6.35
N ALA A 106 -11.98 1.64 6.61
CA ALA A 106 -13.15 1.55 5.75
C ALA A 106 -14.38 1.18 6.57
N GLN A 107 -15.50 1.85 6.33
CA GLN A 107 -16.76 1.46 6.93
C GLN A 107 -17.28 0.17 6.30
N ALA A 108 -17.13 0.05 5.01
CA ALA A 108 -17.45 -1.11 4.16
C ALA A 108 -16.58 -1.08 2.92
N PRO A 109 -16.34 -2.20 2.22
CA PRO A 109 -16.75 -3.56 2.55
C PRO A 109 -15.95 -4.17 3.72
N LYS A 110 -16.38 -5.33 4.22
CA LYS A 110 -15.63 -6.07 5.24
C LYS A 110 -14.34 -6.61 4.64
N MET A 111 -13.21 -6.29 5.27
CA MET A 111 -11.89 -6.68 4.80
C MET A 111 -11.44 -8.04 5.35
N ARG A 112 -11.93 -8.44 6.52
CA ARG A 112 -11.44 -9.65 7.21
C ARG A 112 -11.40 -10.90 6.35
N PRO A 113 -12.42 -11.23 5.53
CA PRO A 113 -12.37 -12.44 4.69
C PRO A 113 -11.24 -12.41 3.65
N HIS A 114 -10.68 -11.25 3.37
CA HIS A 114 -9.67 -11.04 2.31
C HIS A 114 -8.26 -10.84 2.85
N ILE A 115 -8.09 -10.73 4.17
CA ILE A 115 -6.80 -10.36 4.78
C ILE A 115 -5.70 -11.36 4.43
N ASP A 116 -5.97 -12.67 4.47
CA ASP A 116 -4.94 -13.67 4.17
C ASP A 116 -4.47 -13.57 2.72
N ALA A 117 -5.38 -13.37 1.77
CA ALA A 117 -5.02 -13.16 0.37
C ALA A 117 -4.23 -11.86 0.17
N MET A 118 -4.60 -10.80 0.87
CA MET A 118 -3.88 -9.53 0.85
C MET A 118 -2.45 -9.70 1.36
N ARG A 119 -2.27 -10.38 2.48
CA ARG A 119 -0.95 -10.64 3.05
C ARG A 119 -0.08 -11.46 2.10
N ALA A 120 -0.65 -12.47 1.47
CA ALA A 120 0.06 -13.30 0.50
C ALA A 120 0.54 -12.47 -0.69
N ASN A 121 -0.29 -11.58 -1.22
CA ASN A 121 0.07 -10.68 -2.32
C ASN A 121 1.23 -9.76 -1.94
N VAL A 122 1.12 -9.12 -0.78
CA VAL A 122 2.15 -8.18 -0.31
C VAL A 122 3.47 -8.90 -0.05
N ALA A 123 3.43 -10.05 0.61
CA ALA A 123 4.63 -10.85 0.87
C ALA A 123 5.35 -11.24 -0.42
N ALA A 124 4.59 -11.67 -1.43
CA ALA A 124 5.12 -12.03 -2.74
C ALA A 124 5.76 -10.83 -3.44
N ASP A 125 5.08 -9.68 -3.44
CA ASP A 125 5.56 -8.46 -4.11
C ASP A 125 6.80 -7.87 -3.43
N LEU A 126 6.89 -7.97 -2.11
CA LEU A 126 8.05 -7.49 -1.35
C LEU A 126 9.19 -8.50 -1.27
N GLY A 127 8.93 -9.78 -1.57
CA GLY A 127 9.91 -10.84 -1.44
C GLY A 127 10.29 -11.14 0.01
N ILE A 128 9.33 -11.06 0.93
CA ILE A 128 9.52 -11.33 2.36
C ILE A 128 8.57 -12.43 2.83
N ASP A 129 8.86 -12.99 4.00
CA ASP A 129 7.99 -13.98 4.63
C ASP A 129 6.64 -13.34 4.99
N ILE A 130 5.56 -14.10 4.85
CA ILE A 130 4.22 -13.61 5.17
C ILE A 130 4.10 -13.20 6.65
N ASP A 131 4.88 -13.79 7.52
CA ASP A 131 4.93 -13.43 8.95
C ASP A 131 5.48 -12.00 9.18
N CYS A 132 6.14 -11.42 8.17
CA CYS A 132 6.62 -10.04 8.18
C CYS A 132 5.61 -9.04 7.60
N VAL A 133 4.40 -9.49 7.28
CA VAL A 133 3.35 -8.65 6.70
C VAL A 133 2.14 -8.63 7.62
N GLY A 134 1.92 -7.51 8.29
CA GLY A 134 0.72 -7.25 9.08
C GLY A 134 -0.29 -6.47 8.25
N ILE A 135 -1.54 -6.93 8.22
CA ILE A 135 -2.66 -6.19 7.62
C ILE A 135 -3.87 -6.34 8.53
N LYS A 136 -4.50 -5.24 8.85
CA LYS A 136 -5.73 -5.17 9.64
C LYS A 136 -6.62 -4.09 9.10
N ALA A 137 -7.88 -4.13 9.46
CA ALA A 137 -8.86 -3.15 9.07
C ALA A 137 -9.61 -2.62 10.29
N THR A 138 -10.06 -1.39 10.19
CA THR A 138 -10.90 -0.75 11.20
C THR A 138 -11.95 0.11 10.52
N THR A 139 -13.07 0.32 11.19
CA THR A 139 -14.02 1.36 10.83
C THR A 139 -13.67 2.64 11.59
N THR A 140 -14.34 3.73 11.27
CA THR A 140 -14.32 4.96 12.08
C THR A 140 -15.63 5.19 12.82
N GLU A 141 -16.38 4.12 13.10
CA GLU A 141 -17.64 4.17 13.85
C GLU A 141 -18.64 5.16 13.24
N HIS A 142 -18.78 5.12 11.90
CA HIS A 142 -19.62 6.02 11.11
C HIS A 142 -19.21 7.51 11.16
N LEU A 143 -18.02 7.81 11.68
CA LEU A 143 -17.50 9.17 11.75
C LEU A 143 -16.64 9.50 10.54
N GLY A 144 -16.75 10.74 10.06
CA GLY A 144 -15.92 11.29 9.00
C GLY A 144 -16.21 10.68 7.63
N PHE A 145 -15.34 10.98 6.67
CA PHE A 145 -15.52 10.57 5.28
C PHE A 145 -15.47 9.04 5.11
N THR A 146 -14.63 8.36 5.85
CA THR A 146 -14.58 6.90 5.82
C THR A 146 -15.84 6.31 6.44
N GLY A 147 -16.30 6.88 7.55
CA GLY A 147 -17.50 6.44 8.26
C GLY A 147 -18.78 6.66 7.47
N ARG A 148 -18.81 7.68 6.60
CA ARG A 148 -19.93 7.93 5.69
C ARG A 148 -19.85 7.14 4.38
N GLY A 149 -18.79 6.37 4.17
CA GLY A 149 -18.61 5.59 2.94
C GLY A 149 -18.23 6.44 1.72
N GLU A 150 -17.68 7.62 1.91
CA GLU A 150 -17.23 8.49 0.82
C GLU A 150 -15.89 8.03 0.24
N GLY A 151 -15.09 7.34 1.02
CA GLY A 151 -13.79 6.87 0.61
C GLY A 151 -13.23 5.83 1.56
N ILE A 152 -12.11 5.26 1.17
CA ILE A 152 -11.29 4.36 1.99
C ILE A 152 -9.94 5.01 2.17
N ALA A 153 -9.43 4.98 3.40
CA ALA A 153 -8.09 5.40 3.74
C ALA A 153 -7.23 4.18 4.08
N ALA A 154 -5.94 4.31 3.94
CA ALA A 154 -4.98 3.33 4.43
C ALA A 154 -3.77 4.03 4.99
N GLN A 155 -3.21 3.43 6.02
CA GLN A 155 -1.95 3.85 6.62
C GLN A 155 -1.00 2.66 6.64
N ALA A 156 0.26 2.90 6.30
CA ALA A 156 1.26 1.85 6.29
C ALA A 156 2.51 2.32 7.04
N VAL A 157 3.14 1.39 7.72
CA VAL A 157 4.47 1.56 8.29
C VAL A 157 5.36 0.49 7.69
N ALA A 158 6.55 0.88 7.27
CA ALA A 158 7.53 -0.04 6.71
C ALA A 158 8.87 0.11 7.41
N LEU A 159 9.49 -1.02 7.68
CA LEU A 159 10.88 -1.06 8.10
C LEU A 159 11.68 -1.66 6.95
N ILE A 160 12.72 -0.95 6.54
CA ILE A 160 13.65 -1.42 5.52
C ILE A 160 15.03 -1.65 6.14
N GLU A 161 15.78 -2.54 5.53
CA GLU A 161 17.10 -2.94 6.00
C GLU A 161 18.13 -2.69 4.91
N LYS A 162 19.34 -2.31 5.33
CA LYS A 162 20.44 -2.18 4.38
C LYS A 162 20.85 -3.57 3.88
N ILE A 163 20.98 -3.69 2.56
CA ILE A 163 21.52 -4.91 1.93
C ILE A 163 23.02 -4.96 2.18
N VAL A 164 23.47 -6.09 2.71
CA VAL A 164 24.90 -6.32 2.99
C VAL A 164 25.58 -6.95 1.79
#